data_ff315ed2c41fa1fc6a8b2f38d5110b7d
#
_entry.id   ff315ed2c41fa1fc6a8b2f38d5110b7d
#
_cell.length_a   1.000
_cell.length_b   1.000
_cell.length_c   1.000
_cell.angle_alpha   90.00
_cell.angle_beta   90.00
_cell.angle_gamma   90.00
#
_symmetry.space_group_name_H-M   'P 1'
#
loop_
_entity.id
_entity.type
_entity.pdbx_description
1 polymer ?
#
loop_
_entity_poly.entity_id
_entity_poly.type
_entity_poly.pdbx_seq_one_letter_code
_entity_poly.pdbx_strand_id
1 'polypeptide(L)'
;MRKRRADEPCADRIVDIRNKFIELEWQQRNRLAQGLRDEAASQWTRVSGDDVAKRNRYMNVDPFENNRIKLKVPEGHSDYINASPIVVESTKSGTKRKFIATQVGTYRQKDRRTKIY
;
A
#
# COMPACT_ATOMS: atom_id res chain seq x y z
N MET A 1 -29.78 -3.29 43.63
CA MET A 1 -29.17 -3.64 42.31
C MET A 1 -29.33 -2.45 41.38
N ARG A 2 -28.29 -1.65 41.16
CA ARG A 2 -28.34 -0.51 40.23
C ARG A 2 -28.15 -1.01 38.82
N LYS A 3 -29.18 -0.86 37.95
CA LYS A 3 -29.07 -1.04 36.52
C LYS A 3 -28.03 -0.06 35.97
N ARG A 4 -26.93 -0.57 35.43
CA ARG A 4 -25.98 0.26 34.68
C ARG A 4 -26.72 0.78 33.44
N ARG A 5 -26.79 2.12 33.32
CA ARG A 5 -27.24 2.77 32.08
C ARG A 5 -26.25 2.46 30.98
N ALA A 6 -26.76 1.90 29.88
CA ALA A 6 -25.96 1.49 28.73
C ALA A 6 -25.48 2.67 27.86
N ASP A 7 -25.76 3.91 28.24
CA ASP A 7 -25.68 5.06 27.35
C ASP A 7 -24.67 6.14 27.78
N GLU A 8 -23.75 5.82 28.69
CA GLU A 8 -22.63 6.73 28.93
C GLU A 8 -21.55 6.41 27.89
N PRO A 9 -21.31 7.28 26.86
CA PRO A 9 -20.13 7.17 26.05
C PRO A 9 -18.95 7.39 26.97
N CYS A 10 -18.30 6.31 27.32
CA CYS A 10 -17.18 6.32 28.23
C CYS A 10 -16.14 7.27 27.64
N ALA A 11 -15.93 8.43 28.26
CA ALA A 11 -14.90 9.40 27.90
C ALA A 11 -13.54 8.67 27.74
N ASP A 12 -13.31 7.68 28.59
CA ASP A 12 -12.14 6.81 28.55
C ASP A 12 -12.01 6.03 27.22
N ARG A 13 -13.13 5.60 26.63
CA ARG A 13 -13.09 4.89 25.32
C ARG A 13 -12.70 5.82 24.19
N ILE A 14 -13.14 7.07 24.20
CA ILE A 14 -12.77 8.08 23.19
C ILE A 14 -11.28 8.41 23.29
N VAL A 15 -10.77 8.57 24.51
CA VAL A 15 -9.35 8.80 24.76
C VAL A 15 -8.52 7.61 24.31
N ASP A 16 -8.97 6.39 24.57
CA ASP A 16 -8.29 5.17 24.16
C ASP A 16 -8.21 5.03 22.62
N ILE A 17 -9.32 5.29 21.93
CA ILE A 17 -9.36 5.29 20.45
C ILE A 17 -8.38 6.33 19.88
N ARG A 18 -8.38 7.54 20.45
CA ARG A 18 -7.48 8.61 20.03
C ARG A 18 -6.02 8.23 20.24
N ASN A 19 -5.68 7.67 21.38
CA ASN A 19 -4.32 7.23 21.69
C ASN A 19 -3.86 6.11 20.74
N LYS A 20 -4.73 5.15 20.44
CA LYS A 20 -4.44 4.10 19.45
C LYS A 20 -4.23 4.65 18.04
N PHE A 21 -5.00 5.67 17.65
CA PHE A 21 -4.82 6.32 16.36
C PHE A 21 -3.45 6.99 16.26
N ILE A 22 -3.05 7.74 17.29
CA ILE A 22 -1.72 8.38 17.37
C ILE A 22 -0.61 7.33 17.34
N GLU A 23 -0.77 6.22 18.05
CA GLU A 23 0.18 5.12 18.02
C GLU A 23 0.34 4.52 16.62
N LEU A 24 -0.76 4.30 15.90
CA LEU A 24 -0.73 3.80 14.52
C LEU A 24 -0.04 4.78 13.56
N GLU A 25 -0.26 6.08 13.71
CA GLU A 25 0.47 7.09 12.93
C GLU A 25 1.98 7.02 13.18
N TRP A 26 2.39 6.89 14.43
CA TRP A 26 3.79 6.70 14.81
C TRP A 26 4.39 5.43 14.20
N GLN A 27 3.67 4.32 14.29
CA GLN A 27 4.09 3.06 13.70
C GLN A 27 4.25 3.17 12.18
N GLN A 28 3.33 3.85 11.50
CA GLN A 28 3.41 4.10 10.07
C GLN A 28 4.66 4.90 9.70
N ARG A 29 4.92 6.00 10.40
CA ARG A 29 6.12 6.83 10.17
C ARG A 29 7.41 6.06 10.40
N ASN A 30 7.47 5.27 11.46
CA ASN A 30 8.63 4.44 11.76
C ASN A 30 8.87 3.37 10.70
N ARG A 31 7.83 2.73 10.19
CA ARG A 31 7.93 1.75 9.10
C ARG A 31 8.43 2.38 7.81
N LEU A 32 7.94 3.58 7.46
CA LEU A 32 8.42 4.31 6.28
C LEU A 32 9.90 4.69 6.43
N ALA A 33 10.29 5.21 7.60
CA ALA A 33 11.68 5.56 7.87
C ALA A 33 12.61 4.32 7.88
N GLN A 34 12.13 3.19 8.40
CA GLN A 34 12.85 1.93 8.35
C GLN A 34 12.99 1.42 6.92
N GLY A 35 11.92 1.47 6.12
CA GLY A 35 11.95 1.09 4.71
C GLY A 35 12.97 1.88 3.89
N LEU A 36 13.13 3.19 4.17
CA LEU A 36 14.15 4.02 3.53
C LEU A 36 15.57 3.59 3.92
N ARG A 37 15.79 3.23 5.18
CA ARG A 37 17.10 2.72 5.64
C ARG A 37 17.41 1.35 5.03
N ASP A 38 16.42 0.49 4.97
CA ASP A 38 16.55 -0.86 4.42
C ASP A 38 16.80 -0.81 2.91
N GLU A 39 16.20 0.15 2.19
CA GLU A 39 16.48 0.38 0.77
C GLU A 39 17.95 0.73 0.53
N ALA A 40 18.53 1.61 1.36
CA ALA A 40 19.93 1.98 1.25
C ALA A 40 20.90 0.84 1.58
N ALA A 41 20.48 -0.14 2.38
CA ALA A 41 21.29 -1.27 2.84
C ALA A 41 20.99 -2.58 2.09
N SER A 42 19.97 -2.64 1.24
CA SER A 42 19.46 -3.87 0.62
C SER A 42 19.45 -3.81 -0.90
N GLN A 43 19.16 -4.97 -1.50
CA GLN A 43 18.93 -5.11 -2.94
C GLN A 43 17.55 -4.57 -3.41
N TRP A 44 16.73 -4.04 -2.51
CA TRP A 44 15.40 -3.52 -2.81
C TRP A 44 15.51 -2.08 -3.34
N THR A 45 15.17 -1.88 -4.59
CA THR A 45 15.23 -0.59 -5.26
C THR A 45 13.83 -0.13 -5.63
N ARG A 46 13.45 1.07 -5.24
CA ARG A 46 12.19 1.67 -5.66
C ARG A 46 12.22 2.00 -7.14
N VAL A 47 11.08 1.77 -7.76
CA VAL A 47 10.88 2.21 -9.14
C VAL A 47 10.84 3.73 -9.15
N SER A 48 11.60 4.34 -10.07
CA SER A 48 11.67 5.79 -10.23
C SER A 48 11.70 6.15 -11.71
N GLY A 49 11.42 7.41 -12.02
CA GLY A 49 11.47 7.94 -13.37
C GLY A 49 10.21 8.71 -13.75
N ASP A 50 10.30 9.45 -14.85
CA ASP A 50 9.21 10.32 -15.33
C ASP A 50 7.96 9.55 -15.71
N ASP A 51 8.11 8.37 -16.30
CA ASP A 51 6.98 7.52 -16.68
C ASP A 51 6.21 7.02 -15.44
N VAL A 52 6.94 6.64 -14.40
CA VAL A 52 6.40 6.23 -13.10
C VAL A 52 5.63 7.37 -12.44
N ALA A 53 6.23 8.56 -12.37
CA ALA A 53 5.61 9.74 -11.78
C ALA A 53 4.31 10.14 -12.51
N LYS A 54 4.25 9.98 -13.83
CA LYS A 54 3.06 10.28 -14.64
C LYS A 54 1.94 9.27 -14.46
N ARG A 55 2.26 8.04 -14.06
CA ARG A 55 1.29 6.93 -13.92
C ARG A 55 0.82 6.74 -12.49
N ASN A 56 1.56 7.24 -11.51
CA ASN A 56 1.17 7.19 -10.11
C ASN A 56 0.15 8.27 -9.78
N ARG A 57 -0.91 7.90 -9.09
CA ARG A 57 -1.86 8.85 -8.52
C ARG A 57 -1.27 9.55 -7.29
N TYR A 58 -0.53 8.81 -6.48
CA TYR A 58 0.14 9.30 -5.29
C TYR A 58 1.65 9.10 -5.43
N MET A 59 2.41 10.18 -5.20
CA MET A 59 3.86 10.20 -5.43
C MET A 59 4.69 9.67 -4.26
N ASN A 60 4.05 9.33 -3.15
CA ASN A 60 4.73 8.92 -1.91
C ASN A 60 4.69 7.42 -1.65
N VAL A 61 4.13 6.65 -2.56
CA VAL A 61 4.04 5.19 -2.45
C VAL A 61 4.46 4.57 -3.77
N ASP A 62 5.69 4.10 -3.84
CA ASP A 62 6.27 3.47 -5.02
C ASP A 62 6.52 1.99 -4.77
N PRO A 63 6.30 1.12 -5.77
CA PRO A 63 6.65 -0.29 -5.68
C PRO A 63 8.16 -0.48 -5.79
N PHE A 64 8.64 -1.63 -5.33
CA PHE A 64 10.01 -2.06 -5.58
C PHE A 64 10.12 -2.77 -6.94
N GLU A 65 11.18 -2.48 -7.69
CA GLU A 65 11.44 -3.10 -8.99
C GLU A 65 11.49 -4.63 -8.91
N ASN A 66 12.04 -5.14 -7.82
CA ASN A 66 12.26 -6.56 -7.62
C ASN A 66 10.97 -7.40 -7.50
N ASN A 67 9.87 -6.79 -7.02
CA ASN A 67 8.64 -7.54 -6.81
C ASN A 67 7.38 -6.90 -7.38
N ARG A 68 7.49 -5.79 -8.11
CA ARG A 68 6.33 -5.16 -8.73
C ARG A 68 5.65 -6.08 -9.76
N ILE A 69 4.39 -5.90 -9.96
CA ILE A 69 3.65 -6.51 -11.07
C ILE A 69 4.02 -5.79 -12.36
N LYS A 70 4.40 -6.53 -13.38
CA LYS A 70 4.71 -6.01 -14.71
C LYS A 70 3.58 -6.35 -15.68
N LEU A 71 3.15 -5.36 -16.45
CA LEU A 71 2.15 -5.58 -17.50
C LEU A 71 2.77 -6.34 -18.65
N LYS A 72 1.97 -7.20 -19.27
CA LYS A 72 2.33 -7.81 -20.55
C LYS A 72 1.96 -6.85 -21.67
N VAL A 73 2.94 -6.13 -22.17
CA VAL A 73 2.75 -5.12 -23.23
C VAL A 73 3.67 -5.40 -24.42
N PRO A 74 3.31 -4.93 -25.61
CA PRO A 74 4.19 -5.00 -26.77
C PRO A 74 5.50 -4.26 -26.54
N GLU A 75 6.53 -4.61 -27.29
CA GLU A 75 7.82 -3.94 -27.28
C GLU A 75 7.66 -2.42 -27.50
N GLY A 76 8.42 -1.61 -26.77
CA GLY A 76 8.37 -0.15 -26.84
C GLY A 76 7.26 0.49 -25.98
N HIS A 77 6.42 -0.30 -25.28
CA HIS A 77 5.44 0.20 -24.35
C HIS A 77 5.90 0.00 -22.90
N SER A 78 5.46 0.90 -22.02
CA SER A 78 5.78 0.77 -20.59
C SER A 78 4.98 -0.36 -19.94
N ASP A 79 5.68 -1.25 -19.26
CA ASP A 79 5.10 -2.35 -18.47
C ASP A 79 4.68 -1.92 -17.06
N TYR A 80 4.82 -0.62 -16.75
CA TYR A 80 4.65 -0.10 -15.40
C TYR A 80 3.19 0.09 -15.00
N ILE A 81 2.86 -0.48 -13.86
CA ILE A 81 1.74 -0.10 -13.00
C ILE A 81 2.24 -0.07 -11.55
N ASN A 82 1.62 0.77 -10.74
CA ASN A 82 1.87 0.75 -9.30
C ASN A 82 1.08 -0.39 -8.68
N ALA A 83 1.65 -1.57 -8.69
CA ALA A 83 1.05 -2.79 -8.16
C ALA A 83 2.13 -3.71 -7.58
N SER A 84 1.85 -4.23 -6.39
CA SER A 84 2.75 -5.13 -5.67
C SER A 84 1.99 -6.37 -5.19
N PRO A 85 2.58 -7.57 -5.31
CA PRO A 85 1.98 -8.78 -4.78
C PRO A 85 2.12 -8.82 -3.26
N ILE A 86 1.10 -9.32 -2.60
CA ILE A 86 1.09 -9.57 -1.16
C ILE A 86 0.73 -11.03 -0.94
N VAL A 87 1.57 -11.75 -0.20
CA VAL A 87 1.30 -13.12 0.21
C VAL A 87 1.17 -13.15 1.71
N VAL A 88 0.02 -13.61 2.19
CA VAL A 88 -0.26 -13.80 3.60
C VAL A 88 -0.37 -15.29 3.89
N GLU A 89 0.41 -15.77 4.83
CA GLU A 89 0.37 -17.15 5.30
C GLU A 89 -0.21 -17.20 6.70
N SER A 90 -1.22 -18.04 6.87
CA SER A 90 -1.80 -18.29 8.19
C SER A 90 -0.87 -19.21 9.00
N THR A 91 -0.40 -18.74 10.15
CA THR A 91 0.45 -19.51 11.05
C THR A 91 -0.25 -20.74 11.66
N LYS A 92 -1.59 -20.73 11.69
CA LYS A 92 -2.39 -21.83 12.25
C LYS A 92 -2.70 -22.93 11.24
N SER A 93 -2.98 -22.59 9.99
CA SER A 93 -3.43 -23.53 8.97
C SER A 93 -2.43 -23.75 7.82
N GLY A 94 -1.34 -22.96 7.76
CA GLY A 94 -0.41 -22.97 6.64
C GLY A 94 -1.02 -22.48 5.31
N THR A 95 -2.26 -22.01 5.33
CA THR A 95 -2.96 -21.55 4.13
C THR A 95 -2.36 -20.24 3.63
N LYS A 96 -1.98 -20.20 2.36
CA LYS A 96 -1.47 -19.00 1.70
C LYS A 96 -2.59 -18.30 0.93
N ARG A 97 -2.72 -17.00 1.17
CA ARG A 97 -3.59 -16.12 0.38
C ARG A 97 -2.75 -15.10 -0.37
N LYS A 98 -3.08 -14.91 -1.64
CA LYS A 98 -2.38 -13.97 -2.52
C LYS A 98 -3.30 -12.81 -2.83
N PHE A 99 -2.76 -11.59 -2.73
CA PHE A 99 -3.43 -10.34 -3.05
C PHE A 99 -2.52 -9.51 -3.94
N ILE A 100 -3.10 -8.53 -4.60
CA ILE A 100 -2.36 -7.47 -5.30
C ILE A 100 -2.82 -6.14 -4.73
N ALA A 101 -1.88 -5.39 -4.16
CA ALA A 101 -2.11 -4.00 -3.78
C ALA A 101 -1.76 -3.11 -4.97
N THR A 102 -2.69 -2.26 -5.39
CA THR A 102 -2.49 -1.39 -6.54
C THR A 102 -3.08 -0.01 -6.31
N GLN A 103 -2.44 1.00 -6.87
CA GLN A 103 -3.04 2.33 -7.04
C GLN A 103 -3.87 2.36 -8.31
N VAL A 104 -5.00 3.05 -8.26
CA VAL A 104 -5.72 3.43 -9.48
C VAL A 104 -4.89 4.47 -10.23
N GLY A 105 -4.48 4.17 -11.45
CA GLY A 105 -3.70 5.09 -12.27
C GLY A 105 -4.46 6.40 -12.57
N THR A 106 -3.72 7.47 -12.81
CA THR A 106 -4.29 8.69 -13.36
C THR A 106 -4.62 8.45 -14.83
N TYR A 107 -5.90 8.31 -15.15
CA TYR A 107 -6.34 8.32 -16.55
C TYR A 107 -6.15 9.72 -17.12
N ARG A 108 -5.07 9.95 -17.85
CA ARG A 108 -5.10 10.98 -18.89
C ARG A 108 -5.85 10.39 -20.08
N GLN A 109 -7.02 10.92 -20.31
CA GLN A 109 -8.02 10.54 -21.31
C GLN A 109 -7.52 10.78 -22.77
N LYS A 110 -6.36 10.24 -23.14
CA LYS A 110 -5.82 10.36 -24.50
C LYS A 110 -5.48 9.05 -25.20
N ASP A 111 -5.64 7.90 -24.55
CA ASP A 111 -5.41 6.62 -25.23
C ASP A 111 -6.61 5.68 -25.07
N ARG A 112 -7.56 5.83 -26.02
CA ARG A 112 -8.74 4.93 -26.12
C ARG A 112 -8.42 3.52 -26.62
N ARG A 113 -7.16 3.05 -26.54
CA ARG A 113 -6.74 1.78 -27.15
C ARG A 113 -6.17 0.74 -26.23
N THR A 114 -6.13 0.95 -24.93
CA THR A 114 -5.67 -0.12 -24.02
C THR A 114 -6.88 -0.90 -23.54
N LYS A 115 -7.23 -1.95 -24.25
CA LYS A 115 -8.13 -3.00 -23.74
C LYS A 115 -7.38 -3.77 -22.69
N ILE A 116 -7.90 -3.76 -21.47
CA ILE A 116 -7.50 -4.68 -20.39
C ILE A 116 -8.20 -6.01 -20.69
N TYR A 117 -7.44 -7.04 -20.96
CA TYR A 117 -7.92 -8.43 -21.04
C TYR A 117 -7.54 -9.15 -19.76
#